data_4956e7cbc38781a221b5b9f1a42e0f2e
#
_entry.id   4956e7cbc38781a221b5b9f1a42e0f2e
#
_cell.length_a   1.000
_cell.length_b   1.000
_cell.length_c   1.000
_cell.angle_alpha   90.00
_cell.angle_beta   90.00
_cell.angle_gamma   90.00
#
_symmetry.space_group_name_H-M   'P 1'
#
loop_
_entity.id
_entity.type
_entity.pdbx_description
1 polymer ?
#
loop_
_entity_poly.entity_id
_entity_poly.type
_entity_poly.pdbx_seq_one_letter_code
_entity_poly.pdbx_strand_id
1 'polypeptide(L)'
;MSKNGFMEKVLAENVKRLCKEQKKQLKDLASEMGVDPASLNRAMYGNARLDTIEKMATALGVSIKSLFDPIDDDTVEGYIKIKGKIYQFNSREELNKLLYGK
;
A
#
# COMPACT_ATOMS: atom_id res chain seq x y z
N MET A 1 2.15 19.83 -9.52
CA MET A 1 2.16 18.93 -8.73
C MET A 1 0.93 18.64 -8.08
N SER A 2 0.56 17.56 -8.17
CA SER A 2 -0.75 17.21 -7.85
C SER A 2 -0.83 16.69 -6.45
N LYS A 3 -1.71 17.21 -5.65
CA LYS A 3 -1.94 16.68 -4.36
C LYS A 3 -2.63 15.37 -4.43
N ASN A 4 -3.30 15.11 -5.53
CA ASN A 4 -4.03 13.86 -5.66
C ASN A 4 -3.12 12.66 -5.76
N GLY A 5 -1.88 12.89 -6.17
CA GLY A 5 -0.95 11.79 -6.31
C GLY A 5 -0.72 11.04 -5.02
N PHE A 6 -0.83 11.73 -3.89
CA PHE A 6 -0.62 11.08 -2.61
C PHE A 6 -1.69 10.04 -2.33
N MET A 7 -2.96 10.40 -2.51
CA MET A 7 -4.05 9.48 -2.27
C MET A 7 -4.01 8.30 -3.22
N GLU A 8 -3.73 8.58 -4.49
CA GLU A 8 -3.67 7.51 -5.47
C GLU A 8 -2.55 6.55 -5.15
N LYS A 9 -1.44 7.09 -4.67
CA LYS A 9 -0.32 6.25 -4.35
C LYS A 9 -0.61 5.36 -3.14
N VAL A 10 -1.31 5.90 -2.15
CA VAL A 10 -1.66 5.12 -0.98
C VAL A 10 -2.54 3.94 -1.36
N LEU A 11 -3.55 4.18 -2.20
CA LEU A 11 -4.43 3.10 -2.62
C LEU A 11 -3.65 2.03 -3.39
N ALA A 12 -2.85 2.45 -4.34
CA ALA A 12 -2.10 1.50 -5.16
C ALA A 12 -1.14 0.69 -4.30
N GLU A 13 -0.45 1.32 -3.39
CA GLU A 13 0.51 0.62 -2.57
C GLU A 13 -0.15 -0.36 -1.62
N ASN A 14 -1.29 0.03 -1.06
CA ASN A 14 -2.00 -0.88 -0.18
C ASN A 14 -2.53 -2.09 -0.94
N VAL A 15 -3.09 -1.86 -2.13
CA VAL A 15 -3.60 -2.96 -2.92
C VAL A 15 -2.46 -3.92 -3.30
N LYS A 16 -1.35 -3.38 -3.73
CA LYS A 16 -0.21 -4.22 -4.09
C LYS A 16 0.30 -5.01 -2.90
N ARG A 17 0.38 -4.36 -1.75
CA ARG A 17 0.85 -5.02 -0.55
C ARG A 17 -0.06 -6.16 -0.15
N LEU A 18 -1.37 -5.90 -0.18
CA LEU A 18 -2.32 -6.94 0.20
C LEU A 18 -2.31 -8.10 -0.78
N CYS A 19 -2.17 -7.81 -2.07
CA CYS A 19 -2.06 -8.88 -3.05
C CYS A 19 -0.84 -9.73 -2.78
N LYS A 20 0.27 -9.07 -2.46
CA LYS A 20 1.50 -9.81 -2.18
C LYS A 20 1.35 -10.68 -0.94
N GLU A 21 0.72 -10.14 0.09
CA GLU A 21 0.50 -10.91 1.31
C GLU A 21 -0.39 -12.12 1.08
N GLN A 22 -1.35 -11.97 0.17
CA GLN A 22 -2.27 -13.06 -0.14
C GLN A 22 -1.78 -13.94 -1.28
N LYS A 23 -0.59 -13.64 -1.78
CA LYS A 23 0.05 -14.43 -2.84
C LYS A 23 -0.80 -14.48 -4.10
N LYS A 24 -1.37 -13.35 -4.48
CA LYS A 24 -2.13 -13.25 -5.70
C LYS A 24 -1.59 -12.11 -6.53
N GLN A 25 -1.81 -12.19 -7.83
CA GLN A 25 -1.37 -11.14 -8.72
C GLN A 25 -2.51 -10.15 -8.96
N LEU A 26 -2.15 -8.99 -9.50
CA LEU A 26 -3.18 -7.99 -9.77
C LEU A 26 -4.18 -8.50 -10.78
N LYS A 27 -3.76 -9.29 -11.74
CA LYS A 27 -4.71 -9.85 -12.70
C LYS A 27 -5.69 -10.79 -12.03
N ASP A 28 -5.25 -11.48 -10.98
CA ASP A 28 -6.14 -12.34 -10.24
C ASP A 28 -7.17 -11.51 -9.48
N LEU A 29 -6.72 -10.41 -8.90
CA LEU A 29 -7.64 -9.51 -8.21
C LEU A 29 -8.67 -8.96 -9.19
N ALA A 30 -8.22 -8.53 -10.37
CA ALA A 30 -9.14 -8.01 -11.38
C ALA A 30 -10.17 -9.05 -11.75
N SER A 31 -9.75 -10.28 -11.90
CA SER A 31 -10.67 -11.36 -12.23
C SER A 31 -11.69 -11.55 -11.13
N GLU A 32 -11.27 -11.51 -9.88
CA GLU A 32 -12.20 -11.65 -8.76
C GLU A 32 -13.18 -10.50 -8.69
N MET A 33 -12.75 -9.33 -9.12
CA MET A 33 -13.63 -8.16 -9.15
C MET A 33 -14.54 -8.11 -10.35
N GLY A 34 -14.28 -8.97 -11.33
CA GLY A 34 -15.09 -8.95 -12.55
C GLY A 34 -14.72 -7.84 -13.49
N VAL A 35 -13.48 -7.35 -13.43
CA VAL A 35 -13.03 -6.28 -14.32
C VAL A 35 -11.73 -6.74 -14.99
N ASP A 36 -11.35 -6.05 -16.05
CA ASP A 36 -10.09 -6.41 -16.69
C ASP A 36 -8.93 -5.71 -15.98
N PRO A 37 -7.70 -6.23 -16.16
CA PRO A 37 -6.56 -5.66 -15.45
C PRO A 37 -6.31 -4.18 -15.74
N ALA A 38 -6.62 -3.73 -16.96
CA ALA A 38 -6.43 -2.33 -17.29
C ALA A 38 -7.36 -1.44 -16.48
N SER A 39 -8.61 -1.90 -16.29
CA SER A 39 -9.55 -1.14 -15.48
C SER A 39 -9.11 -1.09 -14.03
N LEU A 40 -8.62 -2.20 -13.51
CA LEU A 40 -8.13 -2.22 -12.14
C LEU A 40 -6.95 -1.26 -11.99
N ASN A 41 -6.02 -1.30 -12.93
CA ASN A 41 -4.87 -0.42 -12.86
C ASN A 41 -5.28 1.04 -12.86
N ARG A 42 -6.24 1.38 -13.71
CA ARG A 42 -6.74 2.74 -13.77
C ARG A 42 -7.37 3.16 -12.46
N ALA A 43 -8.13 2.25 -11.86
CA ALA A 43 -8.78 2.56 -10.59
C ALA A 43 -7.75 2.76 -9.47
N MET A 44 -6.65 2.02 -9.51
CA MET A 44 -5.64 2.15 -8.48
C MET A 44 -4.91 3.49 -8.55
N TYR A 45 -4.77 4.04 -9.74
CA TYR A 45 -3.96 5.24 -9.91
C TYR A 45 -4.73 6.47 -10.34
N GLY A 46 -6.02 6.39 -10.36
CA GLY A 46 -6.75 7.55 -10.84
C GLY A 46 -8.18 7.58 -10.35
N ASN A 47 -9.11 7.40 -11.24
CA ASN A 47 -10.51 7.63 -10.97
C ASN A 47 -11.23 6.43 -10.43
N ALA A 48 -10.91 6.00 -9.25
CA ALA A 48 -11.61 4.89 -8.65
C ALA A 48 -12.98 5.35 -8.17
N ARG A 49 -14.01 4.66 -8.62
CA ARG A 49 -15.35 4.91 -8.12
C ARG A 49 -15.56 4.12 -6.85
N LEU A 50 -16.51 4.58 -6.03
CA LEU A 50 -16.72 3.94 -4.76
C LEU A 50 -17.07 2.46 -4.91
N ASP A 51 -17.90 2.13 -5.87
CA ASP A 51 -18.26 0.73 -6.05
C ASP A 51 -17.07 -0.12 -6.48
N THR A 52 -16.14 0.46 -7.23
CA THR A 52 -14.91 -0.24 -7.59
C THR A 52 -14.05 -0.48 -6.35
N ILE A 53 -13.96 0.54 -5.50
CA ILE A 53 -13.20 0.41 -4.26
C ILE A 53 -13.82 -0.65 -3.37
N GLU A 54 -15.14 -0.70 -3.31
CA GLU A 54 -15.80 -1.73 -2.53
C GLU A 54 -15.49 -3.12 -3.06
N LYS A 55 -15.45 -3.27 -4.38
CA LYS A 55 -15.10 -4.55 -4.96
C LYS A 55 -13.67 -4.95 -4.62
N MET A 56 -12.76 -3.98 -4.63
CA MET A 56 -11.38 -4.26 -4.24
C MET A 56 -11.32 -4.76 -2.81
N ALA A 57 -11.98 -4.06 -1.91
CA ALA A 57 -11.96 -4.43 -0.50
C ALA A 57 -12.56 -5.81 -0.29
N THR A 58 -13.67 -6.08 -0.95
CA THR A 58 -14.31 -7.37 -0.82
C THR A 58 -13.42 -8.49 -1.35
N ALA A 59 -12.81 -8.28 -2.49
CA ALA A 59 -11.94 -9.30 -3.08
C ALA A 59 -10.71 -9.55 -2.25
N LEU A 60 -10.23 -8.51 -1.57
CA LEU A 60 -9.05 -8.64 -0.71
C LEU A 60 -9.42 -9.04 0.71
N GLY A 61 -10.70 -9.06 1.04
CA GLY A 61 -11.13 -9.47 2.36
C GLY A 61 -10.83 -8.45 3.44
N VAL A 62 -10.81 -7.19 3.08
CA VAL A 62 -10.50 -6.13 4.04
C VAL A 62 -11.57 -5.06 3.96
N SER A 63 -11.53 -4.13 4.91
CA SER A 63 -12.46 -3.00 4.87
C SER A 63 -11.96 -1.94 3.90
N ILE A 64 -12.87 -1.09 3.45
CA ILE A 64 -12.48 0.02 2.59
C ILE A 64 -11.43 0.89 3.27
N LYS A 65 -11.59 1.09 4.56
CA LYS A 65 -10.63 1.89 5.31
C LYS A 65 -9.22 1.35 5.18
N SER A 66 -9.08 0.04 5.17
CA SER A 66 -7.76 -0.58 5.08
C SER A 66 -7.05 -0.24 3.78
N LEU A 67 -7.79 0.07 2.73
CA LEU A 67 -7.16 0.42 1.46
C LEU A 67 -6.52 1.79 1.50
N PHE A 68 -6.91 2.61 2.44
CA PHE A 68 -6.41 3.98 2.53
C PHE A 68 -5.61 4.26 3.78
N ASP A 69 -5.36 3.25 4.60
CA ASP A 69 -4.55 3.42 5.78
C ASP A 69 -3.08 3.58 5.39
N PRO A 70 -2.37 4.45 6.08
CA PRO A 70 -0.94 4.56 5.83
C PRO A 70 -0.25 3.23 6.12
N ILE A 71 0.78 2.94 5.35
CA ILE A 71 1.53 1.72 5.55
C ILE A 71 2.68 2.02 6.46
N ASP A 72 2.40 2.19 7.73
CA ASP A 72 3.48 2.58 8.60
C ASP A 72 3.34 2.05 10.01
N ASP A 73 2.34 1.31 10.28
CA ASP A 73 2.09 0.90 11.65
C ASP A 73 3.25 0.21 12.29
N ASP A 74 3.19 -1.08 12.34
CA ASP A 74 4.23 -1.85 12.99
C ASP A 74 5.29 -2.30 12.02
N THR A 75 5.06 -2.09 10.75
CA THR A 75 6.00 -2.57 9.75
C THR A 75 6.63 -1.43 9.00
N VAL A 76 7.20 -0.51 9.74
CA VAL A 76 7.93 0.59 9.13
C VAL A 76 9.29 0.06 8.70
N GLU A 77 9.59 0.21 7.41
CA GLU A 77 10.90 -0.20 6.95
C GLU A 77 11.46 0.84 6.00
N GLY A 78 12.76 0.90 5.94
CA GLY A 78 13.41 1.87 5.09
C GLY A 78 14.84 2.05 5.46
N TYR A 79 15.38 3.20 5.11
CA TYR A 79 16.76 3.54 5.38
C TYR A 79 16.82 4.89 6.02
N ILE A 80 17.80 5.05 6.91
CA ILE A 80 18.06 6.35 7.48
C ILE A 80 19.56 6.56 7.40
N LYS A 81 19.96 7.77 7.08
CA LYS A 81 21.38 8.08 6.95
C LYS A 81 21.79 8.97 8.08
N ILE A 82 22.75 8.50 8.86
CA ILE A 82 23.25 9.26 10.01
C ILE A 82 24.77 9.34 9.91
N LYS A 83 25.27 10.56 9.85
CA LYS A 83 26.71 10.79 9.81
C LYS A 83 27.39 10.00 8.71
N GLY A 84 26.77 9.95 7.56
CA GLY A 84 27.37 9.27 6.41
C GLY A 84 27.16 7.79 6.36
N LYS A 85 26.58 7.21 7.39
CA LYS A 85 26.29 5.78 7.39
C LYS A 85 24.82 5.53 7.12
N ILE A 86 24.55 4.49 6.40
CA ILE A 86 23.19 4.11 6.08
C ILE A 86 22.77 2.97 7.00
N TYR A 87 21.67 3.19 7.70
CA TYR A 87 21.11 2.18 8.57
C TYR A 87 19.78 1.73 8.03
N GLN A 88 19.58 0.42 7.97
CA GLN A 88 18.35 -0.15 7.51
C GLN A 88 17.51 -0.57 8.70
N PHE A 89 16.22 -0.34 8.62
CA PHE A 89 15.33 -0.74 9.71
C PHE A 89 14.09 -1.39 9.10
N ASN A 90 13.52 -2.34 9.82
CA ASN A 90 12.37 -3.08 9.37
C ASN A 90 11.16 -2.92 10.29
N SER A 91 11.28 -2.12 11.31
CA SER A 91 10.18 -1.90 12.21
C SER A 91 10.34 -0.55 12.88
N ARG A 92 9.25 -0.10 13.46
CA ARG A 92 9.29 1.16 14.19
C ARG A 92 10.22 1.07 15.39
N GLU A 93 10.28 -0.11 15.99
CA GLU A 93 11.14 -0.33 17.13
C GLU A 93 12.61 -0.18 16.76
N GLU A 94 12.99 -0.75 15.62
CA GLU A 94 14.35 -0.61 15.14
C GLU A 94 14.66 0.82 14.78
N LEU A 95 13.72 1.52 14.18
CA LEU A 95 13.92 2.92 13.85
C LEU A 95 14.14 3.73 15.10
N ASN A 96 13.37 3.48 16.15
CA ASN A 96 13.56 4.21 17.40
C ASN A 96 14.94 3.97 17.98
N LYS A 97 15.42 2.74 17.90
CA LYS A 97 16.75 2.45 18.39
C LYS A 97 17.81 3.24 17.65
N LEU A 98 17.65 3.35 16.33
CA LEU A 98 18.60 4.11 15.54
C LEU A 98 18.55 5.59 15.87
N LEU A 99 17.37 6.12 16.08
CA LEU A 99 17.21 7.55 16.33
C LEU A 99 17.62 7.93 17.74
N TYR A 100 17.36 7.08 18.70
CA TYR A 100 17.61 7.44 20.11
C TYR A 100 18.75 6.67 20.73
N GLY A 101 19.39 5.83 19.98
CA GLY A 101 20.60 5.17 20.45
C GLY A 101 20.40 4.21 21.61
N LYS A 102 19.25 3.63 21.72
CA LYS A 102 19.00 2.72 22.84
C LYS A 102 18.73 1.31 22.43
#